data_d79d72b6d07004dc0dc28aef18ef7af7
#
_entry.id   d79d72b6d07004dc0dc28aef18ef7af7
#
_cell.length_a   1.000
_cell.length_b   1.000
_cell.length_c   1.000
_cell.angle_alpha   90.00
_cell.angle_beta   90.00
_cell.angle_gamma   90.00
#
_symmetry.space_group_name_H-M   'P 1'
#
loop_
_entity.id
_entity.type
_entity.pdbx_description
1 polymer ?
#
loop_
_entity_poly.entity_id
_entity_poly.type
_entity_poly.pdbx_seq_one_letter_code
_entity_poly.pdbx_strand_id
1 'polypeptide(L)'
;FDMLYGHRRDVAGYAAAATEFDKFVAAFIPGMREGDLLMVTADHGCDPSYTTTTAHTREYVPDLSCGKGVKPGVDLGTRLCFGTIAQTICEYLDVDASSLDGKSVWNEIKA
;
A
#
# COMPACT_ATOMS: atom_id res chain seq x y z
N PHE A 1 0.41 10.88 7.72
CA PHE A 1 1.46 11.43 6.86
C PHE A 1 1.00 12.73 6.22
N ASP A 2 -0.04 12.69 5.40
CA ASP A 2 -0.47 13.79 4.55
C ASP A 2 -0.86 15.03 5.36
N MET A 3 -1.84 14.95 6.23
CA MET A 3 -2.38 16.10 6.98
C MET A 3 -1.34 16.78 7.88
N LEU A 4 -0.49 16.02 8.54
CA LEU A 4 0.47 16.56 9.53
C LEU A 4 1.77 17.05 8.88
N TYR A 5 2.21 16.40 7.81
CA TYR A 5 3.52 16.63 7.20
C TYR A 5 3.45 17.00 5.72
N GLY A 6 2.62 16.32 4.94
CA GLY A 6 2.48 16.55 3.51
C GLY A 6 1.98 17.95 3.18
N HIS A 7 0.81 18.32 3.63
CA HIS A 7 0.24 19.66 3.44
C HIS A 7 1.07 20.78 4.06
N ARG A 8 1.86 20.48 5.08
CA ARG A 8 2.74 21.44 5.75
C ARG A 8 4.11 21.55 5.12
N ARG A 9 4.41 20.72 4.11
CA ARG A 9 5.71 20.65 3.43
C ARG A 9 6.85 20.36 4.41
N ASP A 10 6.57 19.61 5.46
CA ASP A 10 7.54 19.16 6.43
C ASP A 10 8.20 17.85 5.97
N VAL A 11 9.22 17.96 5.15
CA VAL A 11 9.96 16.82 4.58
C VAL A 11 10.58 15.97 5.70
N ALA A 12 11.17 16.60 6.70
CA ALA A 12 11.82 15.90 7.81
C ALA A 12 10.80 15.14 8.66
N GLY A 13 9.68 15.76 8.99
CA GLY A 13 8.58 15.13 9.71
C GLY A 13 7.95 13.97 8.92
N TYR A 14 7.79 14.14 7.61
CA TYR A 14 7.29 13.07 6.72
C TYR A 14 8.22 11.85 6.74
N ALA A 15 9.53 12.06 6.60
CA ALA A 15 10.52 10.99 6.64
C ALA A 15 10.57 10.31 8.02
N ALA A 16 10.50 11.08 9.10
CA ALA A 16 10.44 10.54 10.45
C ALA A 16 9.18 9.68 10.66
N ALA A 17 8.01 10.13 10.20
CA ALA A 17 6.77 9.37 10.27
C ALA A 17 6.84 8.07 9.47
N ALA A 18 7.46 8.07 8.28
CA ALA A 18 7.68 6.85 7.50
C ALA A 18 8.59 5.86 8.26
N THR A 19 9.65 6.34 8.91
CA THR A 19 10.52 5.52 9.75
C THR A 19 9.79 4.89 10.94
N GLU A 20 8.92 5.66 11.60
CA GLU A 20 8.11 5.13 12.71
C GLU A 20 7.08 4.11 12.23
N PHE A 21 6.48 4.32 11.06
CA PHE A 21 5.58 3.35 10.47
C PHE A 21 6.31 2.04 10.09
N ASP A 22 7.52 2.12 9.56
CA ASP A 22 8.35 0.95 9.27
C ASP A 22 8.63 0.13 10.54
N LYS A 23 8.98 0.78 11.64
CA LYS A 23 9.15 0.10 12.95
C LYS A 23 7.86 -0.57 13.42
N PHE A 24 6.72 0.10 13.24
CA PHE A 24 5.42 -0.49 13.59
C PHE A 24 5.15 -1.75 12.77
N VAL A 25 5.34 -1.69 11.44
CA VAL A 25 5.14 -2.85 10.54
C VAL A 25 6.10 -3.98 10.90
N ALA A 26 7.36 -3.67 11.18
CA ALA A 26 8.36 -4.67 11.61
C ALA A 26 7.97 -5.39 12.90
N ALA A 27 7.34 -4.68 13.85
CA ALA A 27 6.82 -5.27 15.07
C ALA A 27 5.50 -6.05 14.86
N PHE A 28 4.69 -5.65 13.88
CA PHE A 28 3.39 -6.26 13.59
C PHE A 28 3.52 -7.61 12.86
N ILE A 29 4.39 -7.69 11.85
CA ILE A 29 4.54 -8.87 10.98
C ILE A 29 4.77 -10.18 11.75
N PRO A 30 5.62 -10.25 12.80
CA PRO A 30 5.83 -11.49 13.53
C PRO A 30 4.58 -12.05 14.22
N GLY A 31 3.59 -11.20 14.51
CA GLY A 31 2.32 -11.58 15.11
C GLY A 31 1.26 -12.08 14.12
N MET A 32 1.52 -12.01 12.81
CA MET A 32 0.59 -12.47 11.79
C MET A 32 0.40 -14.00 11.84
N ARG A 33 -0.85 -14.41 11.69
CA ARG A 33 -1.26 -15.84 11.69
C ARG A 33 -1.20 -16.41 10.27
N GLU A 34 -1.33 -17.72 10.17
CA GLU A 34 -1.70 -18.37 8.91
C GLU A 34 -3.01 -17.77 8.39
N GLY A 35 -3.07 -17.44 7.11
CA GLY A 35 -4.23 -16.81 6.49
C GLY A 35 -4.38 -15.33 6.76
N ASP A 36 -3.43 -14.64 7.37
CA ASP A 36 -3.42 -13.17 7.40
C ASP A 36 -2.69 -12.62 6.16
N LEU A 37 -3.29 -11.61 5.53
CA LEU A 37 -2.69 -10.83 4.43
C LEU A 37 -2.58 -9.37 4.85
N LEU A 38 -1.38 -8.85 4.88
CA LEU A 38 -1.11 -7.42 5.07
C LEU A 38 -0.85 -6.77 3.72
N MET A 39 -1.60 -5.72 3.41
CA MET A 39 -1.37 -4.86 2.25
C MET A 39 -1.15 -3.42 2.74
N VAL A 40 -0.05 -2.81 2.32
CA VAL A 40 0.29 -1.41 2.64
C VAL A 40 0.23 -0.62 1.34
N THR A 41 -0.62 0.38 1.30
CA THR A 41 -0.82 1.24 0.14
C THR A 41 -1.15 2.67 0.59
N ALA A 42 -1.43 3.56 -0.35
CA ALA A 42 -1.92 4.90 -0.10
C ALA A 42 -3.07 5.23 -1.07
N ASP A 43 -3.88 6.20 -0.72
CA ASP A 43 -5.02 6.68 -1.52
C ASP A 43 -4.59 7.69 -2.60
N HIS A 44 -3.45 8.36 -2.43
CA HIS A 44 -2.86 9.30 -3.38
C HIS A 44 -1.36 9.49 -3.15
N GLY A 45 -0.68 10.12 -4.11
CA GLY A 45 0.70 10.59 -3.97
C GLY A 45 0.79 11.79 -3.03
N CYS A 46 1.92 11.93 -2.37
CA CYS A 46 2.23 13.08 -1.52
C CYS A 46 3.75 13.30 -1.47
N ASP A 47 4.22 14.29 -2.23
CA ASP A 47 5.61 14.75 -2.16
C ASP A 47 5.70 16.03 -1.31
N PRO A 48 6.19 15.96 -0.08
CA PRO A 48 6.29 17.12 0.80
C PRO A 48 7.36 18.12 0.33
N SER A 49 8.23 17.76 -0.61
CA SER A 49 9.22 18.67 -1.19
C SER A 49 8.65 19.52 -2.33
N TYR A 50 7.49 19.18 -2.87
CA TYR A 50 6.84 19.92 -3.94
C TYR A 50 6.11 21.15 -3.41
N THR A 51 6.71 22.33 -3.58
CA THR A 51 6.27 23.58 -2.92
C THR A 51 5.33 24.46 -3.76
N THR A 52 5.01 24.06 -5.00
CA THR A 52 4.15 24.85 -5.90
C THR A 52 2.68 24.89 -5.43
N THR A 53 2.25 23.90 -4.69
CA THR A 53 0.90 23.79 -4.11
C THR A 53 0.99 23.16 -2.74
N THR A 54 -0.04 23.33 -1.92
CA THR A 54 -0.25 22.58 -0.67
C THR A 54 -1.16 21.37 -0.86
N ALA A 55 -1.64 21.13 -2.08
CA ALA A 55 -2.44 19.96 -2.42
C ALA A 55 -1.57 18.69 -2.59
N HIS A 56 -2.24 17.58 -2.86
CA HIS A 56 -1.61 16.30 -3.15
C HIS A 56 -0.80 16.36 -4.46
N THR A 57 0.10 15.42 -4.62
CA THR A 57 0.91 15.24 -5.81
C THR A 57 0.54 13.94 -6.54
N ARG A 58 1.16 13.66 -7.69
CA ARG A 58 0.69 12.60 -8.60
C ARG A 58 1.68 11.44 -8.75
N GLU A 59 2.50 11.20 -7.75
CA GLU A 59 3.36 10.03 -7.72
C GLU A 59 2.52 8.77 -7.63
N TYR A 60 3.03 7.67 -8.16
CA TYR A 60 2.47 6.36 -7.92
C TYR A 60 2.53 6.03 -6.43
N VAL A 61 1.50 5.36 -5.94
CA VAL A 61 1.45 4.87 -4.56
C VAL A 61 2.06 3.47 -4.47
N PRO A 62 2.60 3.08 -3.32
CA PRO A 62 3.09 1.72 -3.12
C PRO A 62 1.95 0.72 -3.06
N ASP A 63 2.25 -0.52 -3.43
CA ASP A 63 1.46 -1.71 -3.12
C ASP A 63 2.42 -2.77 -2.59
N LEU A 64 2.50 -2.89 -1.28
CA LEU A 64 3.38 -3.81 -0.58
C LEU A 64 2.53 -4.86 0.12
N SER A 65 2.66 -6.11 -0.29
CA SER A 65 1.87 -7.21 0.24
C SER A 65 2.76 -8.25 0.91
N CYS A 66 2.38 -8.70 2.10
CA CYS A 66 3.05 -9.78 2.79
C CYS A 66 2.10 -10.63 3.63
N GLY A 67 2.55 -11.82 3.96
CA GLY A 67 1.81 -12.81 4.76
C GLY A 67 2.44 -14.19 4.61
N LYS A 68 2.06 -15.14 5.46
CA LYS A 68 2.61 -16.50 5.38
C LYS A 68 2.24 -17.23 4.09
N GLY A 69 1.12 -16.86 3.47
CA GLY A 69 0.68 -17.38 2.17
C GLY A 69 1.14 -16.54 0.97
N VAL A 70 2.08 -15.61 1.16
CA VAL A 70 2.55 -14.70 0.11
C VAL A 70 4.00 -15.01 -0.26
N LYS A 71 4.28 -15.12 -1.56
CA LYS A 71 5.65 -15.31 -2.08
C LYS A 71 6.49 -14.06 -1.81
N PRO A 72 7.70 -14.20 -1.25
CA PRO A 72 8.61 -13.08 -1.12
C PRO A 72 9.21 -12.67 -2.47
N GLY A 73 9.53 -11.38 -2.61
CA GLY A 73 10.33 -10.86 -3.72
C GLY A 73 9.63 -10.82 -5.08
N VAL A 74 8.30 -10.90 -5.12
CA VAL A 74 7.54 -10.74 -6.37
C VAL A 74 7.47 -9.25 -6.72
N ASP A 75 7.95 -8.89 -7.92
CA ASP A 75 7.76 -7.57 -8.50
C ASP A 75 6.47 -7.56 -9.34
N LEU A 76 5.46 -6.86 -8.86
CA LEU A 76 4.17 -6.71 -9.54
C LEU A 76 4.19 -5.68 -10.68
N GLY A 77 5.26 -4.89 -10.79
CA GLY A 77 5.30 -3.75 -11.70
C GLY A 77 4.23 -2.71 -11.37
N THR A 78 3.97 -1.81 -12.33
CA THR A 78 2.97 -0.75 -12.15
C THR A 78 1.57 -1.23 -12.55
N ARG A 79 0.60 -1.02 -11.68
CA ARG A 79 -0.82 -1.25 -11.95
C ARG A 79 -1.53 0.09 -12.18
N LEU A 80 -2.45 0.12 -13.12
CA LEU A 80 -3.10 1.38 -13.56
C LEU A 80 -4.47 1.62 -12.92
N CYS A 81 -4.86 0.81 -11.96
CA CYS A 81 -6.17 0.90 -11.32
C CYS A 81 -6.07 0.58 -9.82
N PHE A 82 -6.59 1.47 -8.98
CA PHE A 82 -6.72 1.23 -7.54
C PHE A 82 -7.63 0.05 -7.20
N GLY A 83 -8.57 -0.28 -8.08
CA GLY A 83 -9.42 -1.46 -7.97
C GLY A 83 -8.66 -2.77 -7.88
N THR A 84 -7.38 -2.81 -8.26
CA THR A 84 -6.49 -3.97 -8.05
C THR A 84 -6.46 -4.43 -6.60
N ILE A 85 -6.45 -3.50 -5.64
CA ILE A 85 -6.45 -3.82 -4.20
C ILE A 85 -7.76 -4.53 -3.83
N ALA A 86 -8.91 -3.93 -4.19
CA ALA A 86 -10.22 -4.52 -3.89
C ALA A 86 -10.42 -5.89 -4.57
N GLN A 87 -10.04 -6.02 -5.84
CA GLN A 87 -10.08 -7.28 -6.57
C GLN A 87 -9.22 -8.36 -5.90
N THR A 88 -8.02 -7.99 -5.44
CA THR A 88 -7.11 -8.92 -4.76
C THR A 88 -7.69 -9.38 -3.42
N ILE A 89 -8.28 -8.47 -2.64
CA ILE A 89 -8.94 -8.80 -1.37
C ILE A 89 -10.13 -9.72 -1.60
N CYS A 90 -10.97 -9.43 -2.61
CA CYS A 90 -12.12 -10.26 -2.94
C CYS A 90 -11.70 -11.68 -3.37
N GLU A 91 -10.70 -11.79 -4.24
CA GLU A 91 -10.18 -13.11 -4.64
C GLU A 91 -9.57 -13.87 -3.45
N TYR A 92 -8.82 -13.17 -2.59
CA TYR A 92 -8.25 -13.76 -1.37
C TYR A 92 -9.31 -14.29 -0.41
N LEU A 93 -10.44 -13.59 -0.28
CA LEU A 93 -11.54 -13.95 0.62
C LEU A 93 -12.63 -14.80 -0.04
N ASP A 94 -12.46 -15.19 -1.31
CA ASP A 94 -13.46 -15.92 -2.11
C ASP A 94 -14.81 -15.18 -2.17
N VAL A 95 -14.74 -13.87 -2.43
CA VAL A 95 -15.90 -12.98 -2.55
C VAL A 95 -16.07 -12.54 -4.00
N ASP A 96 -17.32 -12.48 -4.49
CA ASP A 96 -17.61 -11.99 -5.85
C ASP A 96 -17.20 -10.53 -6.01
N ALA A 97 -16.34 -10.27 -7.00
CA ALA A 97 -15.83 -8.97 -7.37
C ALA A 97 -16.26 -8.54 -8.79
N SER A 98 -17.26 -9.18 -9.38
CA SER A 98 -17.68 -8.95 -10.77
C SER A 98 -18.13 -7.52 -11.06
N SER A 99 -18.55 -6.76 -10.04
CA SER A 99 -18.95 -5.35 -10.12
C SER A 99 -17.81 -4.35 -9.92
N LEU A 100 -16.59 -4.82 -9.61
CA LEU A 100 -15.44 -3.96 -9.32
C LEU A 100 -14.52 -3.84 -10.52
N ASP A 101 -13.96 -2.65 -10.72
CA ASP A 101 -12.92 -2.43 -11.70
C ASP A 101 -11.57 -3.01 -11.23
N GLY A 102 -10.62 -3.16 -12.18
CA GLY A 102 -9.27 -3.61 -11.91
C GLY A 102 -9.09 -5.12 -12.11
N LYS A 103 -7.92 -5.59 -11.74
CA LYS A 103 -7.55 -7.01 -11.81
C LYS A 103 -6.83 -7.40 -10.54
N SER A 104 -7.18 -8.53 -9.97
CA SER A 104 -6.47 -9.12 -8.84
C SER A 104 -5.04 -9.49 -9.19
N VAL A 105 -4.15 -9.35 -8.24
CA VAL A 105 -2.76 -9.84 -8.29
C VAL A 105 -2.56 -11.06 -7.38
N TRP A 106 -3.61 -11.57 -6.74
CA TRP A 106 -3.50 -12.67 -5.78
C TRP A 106 -2.80 -13.89 -6.39
N ASN A 107 -3.16 -14.28 -7.62
CA ASN A 107 -2.54 -15.43 -8.29
C ASN A 107 -1.05 -15.24 -8.62
N GLU A 108 -0.56 -14.01 -8.65
CA GLU A 108 0.85 -13.70 -8.86
C GLU A 108 1.66 -13.83 -7.55
N ILE A 109 1.04 -13.46 -6.41
CA ILE A 109 1.72 -13.36 -5.11
C ILE A 109 1.47 -14.55 -4.17
N LYS A 110 0.43 -15.35 -4.37
CA LYS A 110 0.16 -16.49 -3.50
C LYS A 110 1.29 -17.55 -3.57
N ALA A 111 1.69 -18.07 -2.43
CA ALA A 111 2.69 -19.12 -2.32
C ALA A 111 2.20 -20.46 -2.87
#